data_dcd82bcb299455b861834c98a74443d6
#
_entry.id   dcd82bcb299455b861834c98a74443d6
#
_cell.length_a   1.000
_cell.length_b   1.000
_cell.length_c   1.000
_cell.angle_alpha   90.00
_cell.angle_beta   90.00
_cell.angle_gamma   90.00
#
_symmetry.space_group_name_H-M   'P 1'
#
loop_
_entity.id
_entity.type
_entity.pdbx_description
1 polymer ?
#
loop_
_entity_poly.entity_id
_entity_poly.type
_entity_poly.pdbx_seq_one_letter_code
_entity_poly.pdbx_strand_id
1 'polypeptide(L)'
;MVTKEGFETTFVSNHLSSFLLTKKLLPAILNGAGEDLARIVFTSSYGHFNSALDFDDLGLKEGYSTLKAYGRSKLMNLLTARELQLRLVGDNVVASSFHPGAVRTPIWKKGGALARLLGLILYPFMKSVVEGSSTLIWLASSEDRASKGPEGHYFYEGKRAETAKFATDADAKRLWQISEELIAPYC
;
A
#
# COMPACT_ATOMS: atom_id res chain seq x y z
N MET A 1 7.06 5.05 17.74
CA MET A 1 7.76 6.35 17.69
C MET A 1 6.84 7.38 17.07
N VAL A 2 7.01 8.65 17.47
CA VAL A 2 6.22 9.79 16.95
C VAL A 2 7.20 10.74 16.27
N THR A 3 6.82 11.29 15.11
CA THR A 3 7.61 12.30 14.37
C THR A 3 7.55 13.66 15.09
N LYS A 4 8.33 14.64 14.63
CA LYS A 4 8.31 16.02 15.18
C LYS A 4 6.95 16.69 14.98
N GLU A 5 6.23 16.30 13.93
CA GLU A 5 4.89 16.79 13.60
C GLU A 5 3.78 16.09 14.41
N GLY A 6 4.12 15.15 15.28
CA GLY A 6 3.17 14.47 16.16
C GLY A 6 2.50 13.24 15.54
N PHE A 7 2.96 12.75 14.38
CA PHE A 7 2.42 11.56 13.72
C PHE A 7 3.16 10.28 14.09
N GLU A 8 2.46 9.15 14.07
CA GLU A 8 3.09 7.84 14.23
C GLU A 8 4.00 7.51 13.04
N THR A 9 5.21 7.02 13.34
CA THR A 9 6.27 6.83 12.33
C THR A 9 5.88 5.88 11.19
N THR A 10 5.15 4.79 11.48
CA THR A 10 4.72 3.84 10.44
C THR A 10 3.64 4.45 9.54
N PHE A 11 2.73 5.24 10.12
CA PHE A 11 1.73 5.99 9.38
C PHE A 11 2.39 6.97 8.39
N VAL A 12 3.37 7.74 8.87
CA VAL A 12 4.10 8.67 7.99
C VAL A 12 4.91 7.93 6.94
N SER A 13 5.75 6.98 7.35
CA SER A 13 6.73 6.35 6.43
C SER A 13 6.09 5.43 5.40
N ASN A 14 4.99 4.76 5.73
CA ASN A 14 4.37 3.78 4.84
C ASN A 14 3.19 4.33 4.04
N HIS A 15 2.50 5.35 4.57
CA HIS A 15 1.31 5.90 3.93
C HIS A 15 1.49 7.36 3.51
N LEU A 16 1.63 8.30 4.42
CA LEU A 16 1.64 9.73 4.05
C LEU A 16 2.78 10.09 3.09
N SER A 17 3.97 9.49 3.26
CA SER A 17 5.10 9.76 2.35
C SER A 17 4.84 9.23 0.95
N SER A 18 4.28 8.03 0.80
CA SER A 18 3.94 7.47 -0.51
C SER A 18 2.76 8.19 -1.14
N PHE A 19 1.79 8.63 -0.34
CA PHE A 19 0.66 9.44 -0.79
C PHE A 19 1.15 10.80 -1.32
N LEU A 20 1.96 11.53 -0.56
CA LEU A 20 2.54 12.81 -0.97
C LEU A 20 3.38 12.65 -2.25
N LEU A 21 4.26 11.64 -2.31
CA LEU A 21 5.06 11.35 -3.50
C LEU A 21 4.17 11.12 -4.72
N THR A 22 3.12 10.33 -4.58
CA THR A 22 2.15 10.07 -5.65
C THR A 22 1.48 11.36 -6.10
N LYS A 23 1.00 12.20 -5.19
CA LYS A 23 0.38 13.49 -5.50
C LYS A 23 1.34 14.43 -6.26
N LYS A 24 2.60 14.50 -5.85
CA LYS A 24 3.63 15.32 -6.51
C LYS A 24 4.00 14.83 -7.91
N LEU A 25 4.02 13.51 -8.12
CA LEU A 25 4.38 12.91 -9.40
C LEU A 25 3.21 12.80 -10.37
N LEU A 26 1.97 12.79 -9.87
CA LEU A 26 0.78 12.54 -10.67
C LEU A 26 0.65 13.44 -11.92
N PRO A 27 0.89 14.77 -11.86
CA PRO A 27 0.85 15.61 -13.05
C PRO A 27 1.85 15.17 -14.12
N ALA A 28 3.07 14.79 -13.73
CA ALA A 28 4.09 14.30 -14.66
C ALA A 28 3.72 12.91 -15.24
N ILE A 29 3.12 12.06 -14.43
CA ILE A 29 2.65 10.74 -14.87
C ILE A 29 1.52 10.89 -15.90
N LEU A 30 0.55 11.76 -15.64
CA LEU A 30 -0.55 12.05 -16.55
C LEU A 30 -0.04 12.63 -17.87
N ASN A 31 0.88 13.58 -17.82
CA ASN A 31 1.49 14.17 -19.01
C ASN A 31 2.33 13.15 -19.81
N GLY A 32 2.97 12.21 -19.13
CA GLY A 32 3.79 11.15 -19.74
C GLY A 32 2.99 9.93 -20.21
N ALA A 33 1.75 9.79 -19.78
CA ALA A 33 0.85 8.69 -20.18
C ALA A 33 0.23 8.98 -21.56
N GLY A 34 1.04 9.02 -22.62
CA GLY A 34 0.60 9.22 -23.99
C GLY A 34 -0.20 8.03 -24.53
N GLU A 35 0.32 7.34 -25.56
CA GLU A 35 -0.28 6.10 -26.08
C GLU A 35 -0.01 4.91 -25.15
N ASP A 36 1.08 4.94 -24.39
CA ASP A 36 1.47 3.90 -23.45
C ASP A 36 0.77 4.06 -22.10
N LEU A 37 0.32 2.93 -21.54
CA LEU A 37 -0.34 2.88 -20.24
C LEU A 37 0.66 3.16 -19.11
N ALA A 38 0.46 4.25 -18.38
CA ALA A 38 1.21 4.52 -17.16
C ALA A 38 0.65 3.72 -15.97
N ARG A 39 1.50 3.41 -14.99
CA ARG A 39 1.16 2.50 -13.89
C ARG A 39 1.66 3.00 -12.56
N ILE A 40 0.78 3.00 -11.57
CA ILE A 40 1.08 3.34 -10.17
C ILE A 40 0.78 2.12 -9.32
N VAL A 41 1.79 1.55 -8.68
CA VAL A 41 1.67 0.30 -7.93
C VAL A 41 2.04 0.51 -6.46
N PHE A 42 1.06 0.29 -5.57
CA PHE A 42 1.26 0.39 -4.12
C PHE A 42 1.58 -0.96 -3.50
N THR A 43 2.63 -1.00 -2.67
CA THR A 43 2.95 -2.19 -1.90
C THR A 43 2.10 -2.25 -0.64
N SER A 44 1.11 -3.14 -0.65
CA SER A 44 0.30 -3.54 0.49
C SER A 44 0.89 -4.80 1.17
N SER A 45 0.09 -5.52 1.94
CA SER A 45 0.47 -6.76 2.62
C SER A 45 -0.78 -7.54 3.01
N TYR A 46 -0.64 -8.84 3.26
CA TYR A 46 -1.68 -9.62 3.94
C TYR A 46 -2.04 -9.03 5.31
N GLY A 47 -1.14 -8.26 5.91
CA GLY A 47 -1.39 -7.53 7.16
C GLY A 47 -2.59 -6.57 7.12
N HIS A 48 -3.09 -6.18 5.95
CA HIS A 48 -4.28 -5.34 5.82
C HIS A 48 -5.57 -6.01 6.37
N PHE A 49 -5.59 -7.33 6.50
CA PHE A 49 -6.70 -8.05 7.13
C PHE A 49 -6.75 -7.90 8.66
N ASN A 50 -5.68 -7.43 9.30
CA ASN A 50 -5.54 -7.49 10.75
C ASN A 50 -6.21 -6.33 11.49
N SER A 51 -6.50 -5.22 10.84
CA SER A 51 -6.99 -4.03 11.53
C SER A 51 -7.70 -3.07 10.59
N ALA A 52 -8.98 -2.82 10.87
CA ALA A 52 -9.74 -1.73 10.25
C ALA A 52 -9.13 -0.36 10.61
N LEU A 53 -9.43 0.66 9.80
CA LEU A 53 -9.09 2.04 10.14
C LEU A 53 -10.03 2.57 11.20
N ASP A 54 -9.46 3.30 12.12
CA ASP A 54 -10.15 4.21 13.00
C ASP A 54 -9.82 5.62 12.51
N PHE A 55 -10.80 6.30 11.95
CA PHE A 55 -10.59 7.61 11.34
C PHE A 55 -10.41 8.73 12.37
N ASP A 56 -10.79 8.50 13.62
CA ASP A 56 -10.57 9.43 14.72
C ASP A 56 -9.17 9.25 15.31
N ASP A 57 -8.53 8.09 15.06
CA ASP A 57 -7.16 7.77 15.46
C ASP A 57 -6.40 6.97 14.38
N LEU A 58 -6.20 7.56 13.21
CA LEU A 58 -5.43 6.95 12.12
C LEU A 58 -3.97 6.65 12.51
N GLY A 59 -3.40 7.48 13.36
CA GLY A 59 -2.04 7.35 13.89
C GLY A 59 -1.89 6.33 15.01
N LEU A 60 -2.98 5.68 15.45
CA LEU A 60 -2.97 4.68 16.52
C LEU A 60 -2.29 5.20 17.80
N LYS A 61 -2.71 6.37 18.29
CA LYS A 61 -2.22 6.97 19.54
C LYS A 61 -2.64 6.12 20.75
N GLU A 62 -3.84 5.56 20.67
CA GLU A 62 -4.39 4.68 21.69
C GLU A 62 -4.23 3.21 21.32
N GLY A 63 -3.88 2.36 22.28
CA GLY A 63 -3.75 0.90 22.08
C GLY A 63 -2.71 0.53 21.04
N TYR A 64 -1.59 1.27 20.97
CA TYR A 64 -0.54 1.04 19.99
C TYR A 64 -0.02 -0.41 20.00
N SER A 65 0.08 -0.96 18.80
CA SER A 65 0.76 -2.21 18.52
C SER A 65 1.45 -2.10 17.17
N THR A 66 2.69 -2.52 17.09
CA THR A 66 3.48 -2.52 15.84
C THR A 66 2.76 -3.28 14.72
N LEU A 67 2.12 -4.40 15.04
CA LEU A 67 1.35 -5.18 14.06
C LEU A 67 0.10 -4.45 13.58
N LYS A 68 -0.62 -3.76 14.48
CA LYS A 68 -1.78 -2.94 14.10
C LYS A 68 -1.34 -1.75 13.27
N ALA A 69 -0.30 -1.01 13.68
CA ALA A 69 0.22 0.14 12.93
C ALA A 69 0.65 -0.28 11.52
N TYR A 70 1.40 -1.38 11.41
CA TYR A 70 1.78 -1.95 10.13
C TYR A 70 0.56 -2.38 9.30
N GLY A 71 -0.36 -3.15 9.88
CA GLY A 71 -1.58 -3.61 9.20
C GLY A 71 -2.41 -2.45 8.67
N ARG A 72 -2.69 -1.43 9.50
CA ARG A 72 -3.38 -0.20 9.09
C ARG A 72 -2.64 0.51 7.95
N SER A 73 -1.33 0.67 8.02
CA SER A 73 -0.57 1.32 6.94
C SER A 73 -0.67 0.57 5.62
N LYS A 74 -0.76 -0.76 5.64
CA LYS A 74 -0.92 -1.58 4.44
C LYS A 74 -2.35 -1.57 3.90
N LEU A 75 -3.34 -1.44 4.77
CA LEU A 75 -4.72 -1.16 4.37
C LEU A 75 -4.82 0.22 3.72
N MET A 76 -4.18 1.25 4.29
CA MET A 76 -4.16 2.60 3.72
C MET A 76 -3.57 2.62 2.31
N ASN A 77 -2.47 1.88 2.05
CA ASN A 77 -1.88 1.79 0.72
C ASN A 77 -2.84 1.11 -0.29
N LEU A 78 -3.57 0.09 0.13
CA LEU A 78 -4.60 -0.57 -0.69
C LEU A 78 -5.74 0.41 -1.01
N LEU A 79 -6.27 1.09 -0.01
CA LEU A 79 -7.38 2.05 -0.16
C LEU A 79 -6.96 3.25 -1.01
N THR A 80 -5.71 3.71 -0.87
CA THR A 80 -5.15 4.79 -1.71
C THR A 80 -5.11 4.37 -3.19
N ALA A 81 -4.64 3.16 -3.50
CA ALA A 81 -4.64 2.67 -4.86
C ALA A 81 -6.05 2.60 -5.46
N ARG A 82 -7.01 2.13 -4.66
CA ARG A 82 -8.43 2.02 -5.05
C ARG A 82 -9.04 3.38 -5.34
N GLU A 83 -8.93 4.34 -4.45
CA GLU A 83 -9.47 5.68 -4.64
C GLU A 83 -8.77 6.41 -5.79
N LEU A 84 -7.44 6.26 -5.91
CA LEU A 84 -6.69 6.84 -7.01
C LEU A 84 -7.19 6.32 -8.36
N GLN A 85 -7.43 5.00 -8.48
CA GLN A 85 -7.97 4.42 -9.72
C GLN A 85 -9.34 4.99 -10.06
N LEU A 86 -10.23 5.19 -9.08
CA LEU A 86 -11.54 5.80 -9.32
C LEU A 86 -11.42 7.24 -9.83
N ARG A 87 -10.42 7.98 -9.35
CA ARG A 87 -10.12 9.36 -9.79
C ARG A 87 -9.47 9.44 -11.17
N LEU A 88 -8.85 8.36 -11.63
CA LEU A 88 -8.15 8.27 -12.92
C LEU A 88 -9.01 7.63 -14.02
N VAL A 89 -10.33 7.52 -13.81
CA VAL A 89 -11.23 6.99 -14.84
C VAL A 89 -11.22 7.93 -16.06
N GLY A 90 -10.82 7.37 -17.20
CA GLY A 90 -10.69 8.13 -18.46
C GLY A 90 -9.25 8.54 -18.79
N ASP A 91 -8.33 8.44 -17.83
CA ASP A 91 -6.90 8.65 -18.06
C ASP A 91 -6.21 7.34 -18.48
N ASN A 92 -5.14 7.46 -19.26
CA ASN A 92 -4.32 6.28 -19.62
C ASN A 92 -3.34 5.89 -18.50
N VAL A 93 -3.85 5.82 -17.26
CA VAL A 93 -3.10 5.49 -16.04
C VAL A 93 -3.87 4.45 -15.24
N VAL A 94 -3.18 3.43 -14.75
CA VAL A 94 -3.75 2.42 -13.85
C VAL A 94 -3.07 2.46 -12.49
N ALA A 95 -3.88 2.54 -11.43
CA ALA A 95 -3.44 2.40 -10.05
C ALA A 95 -3.85 1.04 -9.49
N SER A 96 -2.91 0.33 -8.88
CA SER A 96 -3.16 -0.97 -8.26
C SER A 96 -2.36 -1.15 -6.99
N SER A 97 -2.70 -2.18 -6.22
CA SER A 97 -1.95 -2.58 -5.04
C SER A 97 -1.65 -4.08 -5.07
N PHE A 98 -0.60 -4.49 -4.40
CA PHE A 98 -0.22 -5.90 -4.33
C PHE A 98 0.40 -6.29 -2.99
N HIS A 99 0.47 -7.59 -2.75
CA HIS A 99 1.15 -8.21 -1.63
C HIS A 99 2.27 -9.12 -2.14
N PRO A 100 3.53 -8.91 -1.72
CA PRO A 100 4.67 -9.68 -2.20
C PRO A 100 4.77 -11.11 -1.61
N GLY A 101 3.95 -11.45 -0.62
CA GLY A 101 4.13 -12.64 0.21
C GLY A 101 5.06 -12.40 1.39
N ALA A 102 5.37 -13.46 2.12
CA ALA A 102 6.41 -13.45 3.13
C ALA A 102 7.77 -13.56 2.42
N VAL A 103 8.51 -12.46 2.34
CA VAL A 103 9.78 -12.37 1.61
C VAL A 103 10.96 -12.41 2.58
N ARG A 104 12.02 -13.11 2.21
CA ARG A 104 13.30 -13.20 2.95
C ARG A 104 14.02 -11.86 2.93
N THR A 105 13.66 -10.96 3.87
CA THR A 105 14.23 -9.62 3.98
C THR A 105 14.74 -9.37 5.40
N PRO A 106 15.66 -8.39 5.60
CA PRO A 106 16.15 -8.04 6.93
C PRO A 106 15.10 -7.53 7.91
N ILE A 107 13.86 -7.28 7.47
CA ILE A 107 12.76 -6.78 8.30
C ILE A 107 12.49 -7.71 9.51
N TRP A 108 12.64 -9.01 9.32
CA TRP A 108 12.46 -10.02 10.37
C TRP A 108 13.48 -9.91 11.50
N LYS A 109 14.65 -9.32 11.23
CA LYS A 109 15.71 -9.10 12.22
C LYS A 109 15.43 -7.89 13.11
N LYS A 110 14.57 -6.95 12.67
CA LYS A 110 14.29 -5.69 13.37
C LYS A 110 13.16 -5.79 14.40
N GLY A 111 12.35 -6.85 14.36
CA GLY A 111 11.14 -7.00 15.17
C GLY A 111 11.35 -7.59 16.58
N GLY A 112 12.57 -7.58 17.14
CA GLY A 112 12.87 -8.17 18.45
C GLY A 112 13.01 -9.70 18.44
N ALA A 113 13.15 -10.32 19.63
CA ALA A 113 13.46 -11.75 19.77
C ALA A 113 12.37 -12.66 19.19
N LEU A 114 11.09 -12.34 19.44
CA LEU A 114 9.96 -13.12 18.91
C LEU A 114 9.87 -13.08 17.39
N ALA A 115 10.04 -11.91 16.79
CA ALA A 115 10.02 -11.76 15.33
C ALA A 115 11.20 -12.48 14.67
N ARG A 116 12.38 -12.50 15.33
CA ARG A 116 13.55 -13.27 14.86
C ARG A 116 13.27 -14.76 14.89
N LEU A 117 12.68 -15.26 15.99
CA LEU A 117 12.32 -16.67 16.13
C LEU A 117 11.29 -17.09 15.09
N LEU A 118 10.22 -16.30 14.91
CA LEU A 118 9.23 -16.52 13.86
C LEU A 118 9.85 -16.48 12.47
N GLY A 119 10.76 -15.53 12.24
CA GLY A 119 11.50 -15.42 10.99
C GLY A 119 12.33 -16.66 10.69
N LEU A 120 12.97 -17.26 11.69
CA LEU A 120 13.73 -18.52 11.53
C LEU A 120 12.81 -19.70 11.20
N ILE A 121 11.69 -19.84 11.90
CA ILE A 121 10.71 -20.92 11.68
C ILE A 121 10.06 -20.81 10.29
N LEU A 122 9.73 -19.60 9.87
CA LEU A 122 9.08 -19.35 8.58
C LEU A 122 10.06 -19.28 7.40
N TYR A 123 11.36 -19.16 7.67
CA TYR A 123 12.40 -18.97 6.63
C TYR A 123 12.31 -19.98 5.46
N PRO A 124 12.10 -21.31 5.69
CA PRO A 124 11.98 -22.26 4.59
C PRO A 124 10.79 -22.01 3.67
N PHE A 125 9.73 -21.40 4.20
CA PHE A 125 8.48 -21.10 3.49
C PHE A 125 8.43 -19.68 2.89
N MET A 126 9.45 -18.86 3.16
CA MET A 126 9.53 -17.52 2.64
C MET A 126 10.01 -17.51 1.19
N LYS A 127 9.42 -16.63 0.41
CA LYS A 127 9.84 -16.35 -0.97
C LYS A 127 11.21 -15.67 -0.99
N SER A 128 11.96 -15.93 -2.04
CA SER A 128 13.13 -15.11 -2.39
C SER A 128 12.67 -13.69 -2.76
N VAL A 129 13.61 -12.75 -2.82
CA VAL A 129 13.32 -11.38 -3.27
C VAL A 129 12.81 -11.36 -4.72
N VAL A 130 13.37 -12.21 -5.58
CA VAL A 130 12.94 -12.36 -6.98
C VAL A 130 11.50 -12.84 -7.07
N GLU A 131 11.14 -13.89 -6.34
CA GLU A 131 9.76 -14.40 -6.31
C GLU A 131 8.78 -13.38 -5.71
N GLY A 132 9.19 -12.67 -4.65
CA GLY A 132 8.38 -11.62 -4.02
C GLY A 132 8.14 -10.40 -4.91
N SER A 133 9.08 -10.10 -5.83
CA SER A 133 8.95 -8.99 -6.78
C SER A 133 8.19 -9.35 -8.06
N SER A 134 7.94 -10.62 -8.34
CA SER A 134 7.32 -11.07 -9.59
C SER A 134 5.96 -10.39 -9.88
N THR A 135 5.11 -10.27 -8.87
CA THR A 135 3.80 -9.58 -9.01
C THR A 135 3.98 -8.09 -9.28
N LEU A 136 4.96 -7.43 -8.64
CA LEU A 136 5.27 -6.02 -8.91
C LEU A 136 5.72 -5.83 -10.36
N ILE A 137 6.66 -6.63 -10.82
CA ILE A 137 7.19 -6.58 -12.18
C ILE A 137 6.05 -6.81 -13.18
N TRP A 138 5.24 -7.83 -12.95
CA TRP A 138 4.09 -8.12 -13.79
C TRP A 138 3.10 -6.93 -13.84
N LEU A 139 2.75 -6.32 -12.71
CA LEU A 139 1.88 -5.14 -12.66
C LEU A 139 2.51 -3.94 -13.36
N ALA A 140 3.83 -3.79 -13.29
CA ALA A 140 4.54 -2.64 -13.85
C ALA A 140 4.77 -2.74 -15.36
N SER A 141 4.83 -3.96 -15.95
CA SER A 141 5.30 -4.15 -17.32
C SER A 141 4.46 -5.07 -18.18
N SER A 142 3.47 -5.81 -17.63
CA SER A 142 2.71 -6.79 -18.40
C SER A 142 1.69 -6.14 -19.35
N GLU A 143 1.54 -6.73 -20.52
CA GLU A 143 0.47 -6.42 -21.47
C GLU A 143 -0.85 -7.15 -21.19
N ASP A 144 -0.89 -7.98 -20.14
CA ASP A 144 -2.08 -8.73 -19.74
C ASP A 144 -3.22 -7.79 -19.32
N ARG A 145 -4.42 -8.05 -19.84
CA ARG A 145 -5.65 -7.31 -19.49
C ARG A 145 -5.93 -7.31 -17.99
N ALA A 146 -5.58 -8.37 -17.26
CA ALA A 146 -5.77 -8.45 -15.82
C ALA A 146 -4.96 -7.40 -15.05
N SER A 147 -3.78 -6.99 -15.56
CA SER A 147 -2.97 -5.92 -14.99
C SER A 147 -3.48 -4.51 -15.35
N LYS A 148 -4.34 -4.41 -16.37
CA LYS A 148 -4.83 -3.15 -16.94
C LYS A 148 -6.27 -2.80 -16.50
N GLY A 149 -6.85 -3.57 -15.59
CA GLY A 149 -8.25 -3.38 -15.18
C GLY A 149 -8.51 -2.06 -14.45
N PRO A 150 -9.67 -1.42 -14.70
CA PRO A 150 -9.96 -0.05 -14.24
C PRO A 150 -10.40 0.06 -12.77
N GLU A 151 -10.19 -0.93 -11.94
CA GLU A 151 -10.87 -1.02 -10.64
C GLU A 151 -9.93 -1.02 -9.41
N GLY A 152 -8.72 -0.46 -9.49
CA GLY A 152 -7.83 -0.35 -8.33
C GLY A 152 -7.62 -1.68 -7.58
N HIS A 153 -7.41 -2.76 -8.33
CA HIS A 153 -7.38 -4.11 -7.78
C HIS A 153 -6.21 -4.37 -6.83
N TYR A 154 -6.44 -5.32 -5.94
CA TYR A 154 -5.40 -5.89 -5.09
C TYR A 154 -4.96 -7.24 -5.67
N PHE A 155 -3.64 -7.44 -5.74
CA PHE A 155 -3.04 -8.60 -6.39
C PHE A 155 -2.12 -9.40 -5.46
N TYR A 156 -2.12 -10.71 -5.68
CA TYR A 156 -1.17 -11.64 -5.09
C TYR A 156 -0.82 -12.73 -6.11
N GLU A 157 0.45 -13.02 -6.28
CA GLU A 157 0.95 -14.03 -7.25
C GLU A 157 0.43 -13.84 -8.69
N GLY A 158 0.42 -12.60 -9.17
CA GLY A 158 -0.05 -12.27 -10.51
C GLY A 158 -1.55 -12.44 -10.72
N LYS A 159 -2.33 -12.63 -9.64
CA LYS A 159 -3.78 -12.80 -9.70
C LYS A 159 -4.49 -11.78 -8.83
N ARG A 160 -5.70 -11.40 -9.23
CA ARG A 160 -6.60 -10.62 -8.38
C ARG A 160 -6.87 -11.39 -7.09
N ALA A 161 -6.74 -10.71 -5.95
CA ALA A 161 -6.94 -11.28 -4.63
C ALA A 161 -8.06 -10.54 -3.87
N GLU A 162 -8.63 -11.24 -2.90
CA GLU A 162 -9.63 -10.65 -2.01
C GLU A 162 -9.00 -9.62 -1.08
N THR A 163 -9.82 -8.66 -0.66
CA THR A 163 -9.47 -7.65 0.34
C THR A 163 -10.25 -7.87 1.63
N ALA A 164 -9.80 -7.28 2.73
CA ALA A 164 -10.56 -7.29 3.97
C ALA A 164 -11.98 -6.71 3.75
N LYS A 165 -12.99 -7.28 4.40
CA LYS A 165 -14.41 -6.85 4.27
C LYS A 165 -14.63 -5.38 4.65
N PHE A 166 -13.79 -4.84 5.53
CA PHE A 166 -13.79 -3.43 5.92
C PHE A 166 -12.97 -2.52 4.99
N ALA A 167 -12.38 -3.03 3.91
CA ALA A 167 -11.73 -2.21 2.89
C ALA A 167 -12.78 -1.71 1.89
N THR A 168 -13.56 -0.71 2.28
CA THR A 168 -14.67 -0.20 1.48
C THR A 168 -14.27 1.01 0.62
N ASP A 169 -15.06 1.32 -0.40
CA ASP A 169 -14.85 2.52 -1.24
C ASP A 169 -15.13 3.80 -0.44
N ALA A 170 -16.06 3.74 0.52
CA ALA A 170 -16.32 4.85 1.43
C ALA A 170 -15.09 5.16 2.29
N ASP A 171 -14.43 4.13 2.83
CA ASP A 171 -13.18 4.31 3.60
C ASP A 171 -12.03 4.80 2.72
N ALA A 172 -11.95 4.34 1.47
CA ALA A 172 -10.95 4.80 0.52
C ALA A 172 -11.08 6.32 0.25
N LYS A 173 -12.30 6.77 -0.02
CA LYS A 173 -12.63 8.18 -0.22
C LYS A 173 -12.34 9.03 1.02
N ARG A 174 -12.76 8.57 2.22
CA ARG A 174 -12.54 9.27 3.48
C ARG A 174 -11.05 9.38 3.81
N LEU A 175 -10.31 8.28 3.65
CA LEU A 175 -8.86 8.25 3.85
C LEU A 175 -8.14 9.24 2.92
N TRP A 176 -8.55 9.27 1.65
CA TRP A 176 -7.99 10.19 0.67
C TRP A 176 -8.13 11.64 1.09
N GLN A 177 -9.34 12.07 1.49
CA GLN A 177 -9.63 13.42 1.94
C GLN A 177 -8.77 13.83 3.14
N ILE A 178 -8.74 12.98 4.18
CA ILE A 178 -7.90 13.24 5.36
C ILE A 178 -6.42 13.28 5.00
N SER A 179 -5.96 12.40 4.11
CA SER A 179 -4.55 12.40 3.68
C SER A 179 -4.19 13.68 2.91
N GLU A 180 -5.08 14.20 2.06
CA GLU A 180 -4.89 15.50 1.38
C GLU A 180 -4.78 16.65 2.39
N GLU A 181 -5.63 16.69 3.40
CA GLU A 181 -5.56 17.70 4.47
C GLU A 181 -4.25 17.62 5.24
N LEU A 182 -3.80 16.41 5.60
CA LEU A 182 -2.58 16.21 6.36
C LEU A 182 -1.29 16.56 5.59
N ILE A 183 -1.28 16.38 4.26
CA ILE A 183 -0.11 16.71 3.44
C ILE A 183 -0.15 18.14 2.89
N ALA A 184 -1.26 18.87 3.01
CA ALA A 184 -1.42 20.22 2.45
C ALA A 184 -0.26 21.18 2.79
N PRO A 185 0.32 21.18 4.02
CA PRO A 185 1.46 22.04 4.34
C PRO A 185 2.76 21.70 3.57
N TYR A 186 2.81 20.55 2.88
CA TYR A 186 4.00 20.04 2.18
C TYR A 186 3.84 20.03 0.64
N CYS A 187 2.70 20.51 0.15
CA CYS A 187 2.35 20.55 -1.28
C CYS A 187 2.86 21.78 -2.03
#